data_a4a54fae6e20cfe1e629cb760527d0d9
#
_entry.id   a4a54fae6e20cfe1e629cb760527d0d9
#
_cell.length_a   1.000
_cell.length_b   1.000
_cell.length_c   1.000
_cell.angle_alpha   90.00
_cell.angle_beta   90.00
_cell.angle_gamma   90.00
#
_symmetry.space_group_name_H-M   'P 1'
#
loop_
_entity.id
_entity.type
_entity.pdbx_description
1 polymer ?
#
loop_
_entity_poly.entity_id
_entity_poly.type
_entity_poly.pdbx_seq_one_letter_code
_entity_poly.pdbx_strand_id
1 'polypeptide(L)'
;LDLKPCMRAHFEWLIAREAEGVLFAAGPHRDRADPGYWQGDGMFILRAAGRAEAAAIAETCPFHQAGIRSFRILPWLLNEGCFQVTMRYAAGSIELG
;
A
#
# COMPACT_ATOMS: atom_id res chain seq x y z
N LEU A 1 16.86 6.47 8.54
CA LEU A 1 16.19 5.45 7.72
C LEU A 1 16.46 5.72 6.24
N ASP A 2 17.27 4.87 5.62
CA ASP A 2 17.59 5.01 4.20
C ASP A 2 16.84 3.96 3.39
N LEU A 3 15.84 4.41 2.64
CA LEU A 3 15.00 3.56 1.82
C LEU A 3 15.52 3.40 0.38
N LYS A 4 16.48 4.24 -0.03
CA LYS A 4 16.92 4.30 -1.42
C LYS A 4 17.36 2.97 -2.03
N PRO A 5 18.12 2.12 -1.32
CA PRO A 5 18.59 0.86 -1.92
C PRO A 5 17.46 -0.09 -2.35
N CYS A 6 16.29 0.00 -1.70
CA CYS A 6 15.18 -0.90 -1.94
C CYS A 6 13.97 -0.22 -2.59
N MET A 7 14.07 1.07 -2.89
CA MET A 7 12.91 1.84 -3.33
C MET A 7 12.32 1.31 -4.64
N ARG A 8 13.17 1.03 -5.61
CA ARG A 8 12.71 0.52 -6.90
C ARG A 8 12.05 -0.85 -6.75
N ALA A 9 12.68 -1.76 -6.03
CA ALA A 9 12.13 -3.08 -5.78
C ALA A 9 10.81 -3.00 -5.02
N HIS A 10 10.70 -2.06 -4.08
CA HIS A 10 9.47 -1.83 -3.34
C HIS A 10 8.34 -1.37 -4.26
N PHE A 11 8.59 -0.43 -5.16
CA PHE A 11 7.57 0.01 -6.12
C PHE A 11 7.16 -1.12 -7.06
N GLU A 12 8.09 -1.92 -7.53
CA GLU A 12 7.80 -3.08 -8.35
C GLU A 12 6.93 -4.09 -7.60
N TRP A 13 7.21 -4.29 -6.32
CA TRP A 13 6.43 -5.16 -5.45
C TRP A 13 4.99 -4.63 -5.30
N LEU A 14 4.82 -3.33 -5.06
CA LEU A 14 3.50 -2.71 -4.95
C LEU A 14 2.69 -2.87 -6.23
N ILE A 15 3.31 -2.63 -7.38
CA ILE A 15 2.65 -2.76 -8.68
C ILE A 15 2.18 -4.21 -8.91
N ALA A 16 3.01 -5.18 -8.56
CA ALA A 16 2.66 -6.59 -8.70
C ALA A 16 1.50 -6.97 -7.77
N ARG A 17 1.52 -6.53 -6.52
CA ARG A 17 0.42 -6.82 -5.57
C ARG A 17 -0.88 -6.14 -5.98
N GLU A 18 -0.78 -4.94 -6.55
CA GLU A 18 -1.95 -4.23 -7.09
C GLU A 18 -2.56 -5.00 -8.28
N ALA A 19 -1.72 -5.45 -9.21
CA ALA A 19 -2.16 -6.21 -10.38
C ALA A 19 -2.84 -7.53 -9.99
N GLU A 20 -2.42 -8.14 -8.89
CA GLU A 20 -3.03 -9.37 -8.37
C GLU A 20 -4.35 -9.12 -7.63
N GLY A 21 -4.70 -7.86 -7.38
CA GLY A 21 -5.87 -7.52 -6.58
C GLY A 21 -5.65 -7.68 -5.09
N VAL A 22 -4.43 -7.93 -4.66
CA VAL A 22 -4.07 -8.10 -3.25
C VAL A 22 -3.90 -6.76 -2.55
N LEU A 23 -3.27 -5.80 -3.20
CA LEU A 23 -3.08 -4.48 -2.62
C LEU A 23 -4.30 -3.61 -2.90
N PHE A 24 -5.00 -3.21 -1.85
CA PHE A 24 -6.12 -2.28 -1.95
C PHE A 24 -5.64 -0.84 -2.00
N ALA A 25 -4.74 -0.45 -1.09
CA ALA A 25 -4.21 0.91 -1.00
C ALA A 25 -2.93 0.90 -0.18
N ALA A 26 -2.09 1.89 -0.39
CA ALA A 26 -0.86 2.05 0.37
C ALA A 26 -0.45 3.53 0.39
N GLY A 27 0.27 3.92 1.42
CA GLY A 27 0.80 5.27 1.50
C GLY A 27 1.52 5.54 2.81
N PRO A 28 2.34 6.59 2.84
CA PRO A 28 3.02 7.02 4.06
C PRO A 28 2.08 7.74 5.01
N HIS A 29 2.38 7.66 6.30
CA HIS A 29 1.71 8.48 7.30
C HIS A 29 2.42 9.84 7.40
N ARG A 30 1.68 10.87 7.81
CA ARG A 30 2.21 12.18 8.11
C ARG A 30 1.69 12.65 9.47
N ASP A 31 2.60 13.14 10.30
CA ASP A 31 2.23 13.65 11.63
C ASP A 31 1.67 15.06 11.57
N ARG A 32 1.95 15.79 10.47
CA ARG A 32 1.59 17.20 10.29
C ARG A 32 1.02 17.43 8.91
N ALA A 33 0.39 18.58 8.74
CA ALA A 33 -0.06 19.03 7.42
C ALA A 33 1.09 19.43 6.48
N ASP A 34 2.32 19.49 6.97
CA ASP A 34 3.50 19.80 6.17
C ASP A 34 3.80 18.67 5.19
N PRO A 35 3.71 18.89 3.86
CA PRO A 35 3.93 17.85 2.88
C PRO A 35 5.33 17.25 2.89
N GLY A 36 6.32 17.98 3.37
CA GLY A 36 7.70 17.50 3.46
C GLY A 36 8.00 16.68 4.72
N TYR A 37 7.07 16.61 5.66
CA TYR A 37 7.31 15.94 6.93
C TYR A 37 6.89 14.47 6.88
N TRP A 38 7.85 13.59 7.19
CA TRP A 38 7.60 12.15 7.21
C TRP A 38 8.61 11.47 8.13
N GLN A 39 8.12 10.62 9.01
CA GLN A 39 8.94 9.90 9.97
C GLN A 39 9.35 8.49 9.52
N GLY A 40 9.05 8.13 8.31
CA GLY A 40 9.47 6.85 7.77
C GLY A 40 8.46 5.72 7.91
N ASP A 41 7.27 5.99 8.42
CA ASP A 41 6.23 4.98 8.57
C ASP A 41 5.11 5.16 7.53
N GLY A 42 4.33 4.12 7.37
CA GLY A 42 3.21 4.12 6.46
C GLY A 42 2.35 2.89 6.68
N MET A 43 1.41 2.68 5.78
CA MET A 43 0.57 1.49 5.82
C MET A 43 0.28 1.00 4.41
N PHE A 44 0.01 -0.28 4.28
CA PHE A 44 -0.68 -0.80 3.13
C PHE A 44 -1.82 -1.68 3.59
N ILE A 45 -2.88 -1.67 2.81
CA ILE A 45 -4.11 -2.42 3.10
C ILE A 45 -4.17 -3.56 2.11
N LEU A 46 -4.14 -4.78 2.64
CA LEU A 46 -4.11 -6.00 1.84
C LEU A 46 -5.42 -6.75 1.96
N ARG A 47 -5.86 -7.33 0.85
CA ARG A 47 -6.92 -8.33 0.87
C ARG A 47 -6.28 -9.67 1.17
N ALA A 48 -6.69 -10.29 2.27
CA ALA A 48 -6.13 -11.57 2.69
C ALA A 48 -7.20 -12.37 3.43
N ALA A 49 -7.07 -13.69 3.43
CA ALA A 49 -8.00 -14.57 4.10
C ALA A 49 -7.89 -14.49 5.62
N GLY A 50 -6.76 -14.01 6.12
CA GLY A 50 -6.55 -13.85 7.55
C GLY A 50 -5.19 -13.27 7.87
N ARG A 51 -4.90 -13.18 9.17
CA ARG A 51 -3.66 -12.56 9.66
C ARG A 51 -2.41 -13.27 9.13
N ALA A 52 -2.42 -14.61 9.12
CA ALA A 52 -1.24 -15.37 8.68
C ALA A 52 -0.93 -15.14 7.21
N GLU A 53 -1.94 -15.10 6.36
CA GLU A 53 -1.76 -14.82 4.94
C GLU A 53 -1.29 -13.39 4.72
N ALA A 54 -1.87 -12.43 5.43
CA ALA A 54 -1.44 -11.03 5.35
C ALA A 54 0.02 -10.88 5.76
N ALA A 55 0.44 -11.54 6.82
CA ALA A 55 1.83 -11.51 7.28
C ALA A 55 2.77 -12.14 6.25
N ALA A 56 2.38 -13.25 5.65
CA ALA A 56 3.18 -13.91 4.61
C ALA A 56 3.38 -13.00 3.40
N ILE A 57 2.33 -12.27 2.99
CA ILE A 57 2.43 -11.31 1.90
C ILE A 57 3.35 -10.14 2.28
N ALA A 58 3.16 -9.57 3.47
CA ALA A 58 3.94 -8.43 3.93
C ALA A 58 5.44 -8.77 4.04
N GLU A 59 5.77 -9.98 4.43
CA GLU A 59 7.16 -10.43 4.53
C GLU A 59 7.89 -10.42 3.18
N THR A 60 7.17 -10.50 2.08
CA THR A 60 7.79 -10.46 0.75
C THR A 60 8.18 -9.06 0.30
N CYS A 61 7.74 -8.01 1.01
CA CYS A 61 8.12 -6.64 0.67
C CYS A 61 9.63 -6.45 0.81
N PRO A 62 10.29 -5.88 -0.21
CA PRO A 62 11.75 -5.70 -0.17
C PRO A 62 12.26 -4.91 1.04
N PHE A 63 11.52 -3.95 1.56
CA PHE A 63 11.90 -3.23 2.77
C PHE A 63 11.97 -4.15 3.97
N HIS A 64 11.01 -5.06 4.09
CA HIS A 64 10.96 -6.01 5.20
C HIS A 64 12.05 -7.07 5.07
N GLN A 65 12.28 -7.55 3.86
CA GLN A 65 13.32 -8.55 3.60
C GLN A 65 14.72 -8.01 3.85
N ALA A 66 14.94 -6.73 3.57
CA ALA A 66 16.22 -6.08 3.82
C ALA A 66 16.41 -5.68 5.29
N GLY A 67 15.38 -5.85 6.13
CA GLY A 67 15.43 -5.46 7.53
C GLY A 67 15.41 -3.96 7.77
N ILE A 68 15.06 -3.18 6.75
CA ILE A 68 14.97 -1.71 6.85
C ILE A 68 13.73 -1.29 7.60
N ARG A 69 12.65 -2.06 7.44
CA ARG A 69 11.37 -1.82 8.09
C ARG A 69 10.84 -3.08 8.75
N SER A 70 10.08 -2.89 9.80
CA SER A 70 9.26 -3.94 10.39
C SER A 70 7.79 -3.63 10.12
N PHE A 71 6.91 -4.56 10.44
CA PHE A 71 5.48 -4.35 10.26
C PHE A 71 4.70 -5.02 11.37
N ARG A 72 3.46 -4.60 11.51
CA ARG A 72 2.46 -5.28 12.34
C ARG A 72 1.18 -5.41 11.53
N ILE A 73 0.38 -6.41 11.85
CA ILE A 73 -0.87 -6.68 11.16
C ILE A 73 -2.03 -6.29 12.06
N LEU A 74 -2.93 -5.48 11.52
CA LEU A 74 -4.17 -5.10 12.19
C LEU A 74 -5.34 -5.50 11.28
N PRO A 75 -6.23 -6.36 11.74
CA PRO A 75 -7.46 -6.64 10.99
C PRO A 75 -8.28 -5.36 10.84
N TRP A 76 -8.82 -5.16 9.63
CA TRP A 76 -9.57 -3.95 9.32
C TRP A 76 -10.78 -4.30 8.45
N LEU A 77 -11.93 -3.78 8.83
CA LEU A 77 -13.17 -3.96 8.09
C LEU A 77 -13.56 -2.64 7.45
N LEU A 78 -13.81 -2.66 6.14
CA LEU A 78 -14.30 -1.50 5.42
C LEU A 78 -15.83 -1.47 5.53
N ASN A 79 -16.34 -0.73 6.50
CA ASN A 79 -17.78 -0.65 6.75
C ASN A 79 -18.43 0.60 6.20
N GLU A 80 -17.71 1.72 6.20
CA GLU A 80 -18.24 3.01 5.74
C GLU A 80 -17.24 3.67 4.82
N GLY A 81 -17.75 4.53 3.96
CA GLY A 81 -16.94 5.29 3.02
C GLY A 81 -17.60 5.35 1.65
N CYS A 82 -17.06 6.16 0.78
CA CYS A 82 -17.51 6.22 -0.60
C CYS A 82 -16.39 6.70 -1.51
N PHE A 83 -16.51 6.38 -2.77
CA PHE A 83 -15.68 6.96 -3.82
C PHE A 83 -16.52 7.11 -5.08
N GLN A 84 -16.09 8.03 -5.94
CA GLN A 84 -16.78 8.27 -7.20
C GLN A 84 -15.93 7.74 -8.35
N VAL A 85 -16.60 7.13 -9.32
CA VAL A 85 -15.96 6.59 -10.51
C VAL A 85 -16.62 7.22 -11.73
N THR A 86 -15.82 7.85 -12.59
CA THR A 86 -16.27 8.35 -13.88
C THR A 86 -15.68 7.48 -14.97
N MET A 87 -16.56 6.91 -15.79
CA MET A 87 -16.15 6.07 -16.92
C MET A 87 -16.40 6.83 -18.22
N ARG A 88 -15.37 6.88 -19.06
CA ARG A 88 -15.45 7.52 -20.37
C ARG A 88 -15.17 6.49 -21.44
N TYR A 89 -16.23 5.95 -22.00
CA TYR A 89 -16.10 4.87 -22.98
C TYR A 89 -15.36 5.31 -24.25
N ALA A 90 -15.66 6.52 -24.74
CA ALA A 90 -15.02 7.00 -25.96
C ALA A 90 -13.51 7.22 -25.78
N ALA A 91 -13.10 7.67 -24.60
CA ALA A 91 -11.69 7.88 -24.28
C ALA A 91 -11.02 6.61 -23.75
N GLY A 92 -11.81 5.60 -23.39
CA GLY A 92 -11.28 4.37 -22.79
C GLY A 92 -10.67 4.60 -21.41
N SER A 93 -11.19 5.58 -20.63
CA SER A 93 -10.63 5.95 -19.34
C SER A 93 -11.63 5.81 -18.21
N ILE A 94 -11.10 5.65 -16.98
CA ILE A 94 -11.86 5.63 -15.74
C ILE A 94 -11.21 6.64 -14.80
N GLU A 95 -12.04 7.48 -14.18
CA GLU A 95 -11.59 8.43 -13.17
C GLU A 95 -12.21 8.10 -11.82
N LEU A 96 -11.37 8.18 -10.77
CA LEU A 96 -11.78 8.08 -9.39
C LEU A 96 -11.78 9.50 -8.81
N GLY A 97 -12.95 9.97 -8.42
CA GLY A 97 -13.03 11.34 -7.96
C GLY A 97 -14.01 11.56 -6.84
#